data_0128f4bc1bd06d17a0e87ddcd8e0fc94
#
_entry.id   0128f4bc1bd06d17a0e87ddcd8e0fc94
#
_cell.length_a   1.000
_cell.length_b   1.000
_cell.length_c   1.000
_cell.angle_alpha   90.00
_cell.angle_beta   90.00
_cell.angle_gamma   90.00
#
_symmetry.space_group_name_H-M   'P 1'
#
loop_
_entity.id
_entity.type
_entity.pdbx_description
1 polymer ?
#
loop_
_entity_poly.entity_id
_entity_poly.type
_entity_poly.pdbx_seq_one_letter_code
_entity_poly.pdbx_strand_id
1 'polypeptide(L)'
;NLRVPSGVSYVLENREVMKRTFPQVFEGLSIAPVENYPEKLLTTLQYAAPRGIDDPTIVVLTPGIYNSAYFEHSYLAQQMGVELVQGSDLAVIGDRVYMRTTRGLKRVDVIYRRIDDDFLDPSCFRSDSVLGVPGLMEVYRKGNVALANAPGNGVADDKAVYAYVPRIIRYYLGEDAVLPNVPTYLCGDQDDRKYVLERLSELVLKPTNESGGYGIVIGPKA
;
A
#
# COMPACT_ATOMS: atom_id res chain seq x y z
N ASN A 1 3.35 -5.80 -5.23
CA ASN A 1 2.20 -4.96 -4.97
C ASN A 1 2.47 -3.56 -5.51
N LEU A 2 1.72 -3.14 -6.52
CA LEU A 2 1.92 -1.84 -7.18
C LEU A 2 1.21 -0.69 -6.45
N ARG A 3 0.25 -0.99 -5.58
CA ARG A 3 -0.47 0.02 -4.79
C ARG A 3 0.40 0.53 -3.64
N VAL A 4 0.96 -0.38 -2.88
CA VAL A 4 1.78 -0.07 -1.70
C VAL A 4 2.85 -1.17 -1.57
N PRO A 5 4.14 -0.84 -1.48
CA PRO A 5 5.16 -1.84 -1.16
C PRO A 5 4.84 -2.49 0.18
N SER A 6 4.69 -3.80 0.17
CA SER A 6 4.32 -4.59 1.33
C SER A 6 5.53 -5.41 1.82
N GLY A 7 5.75 -5.43 3.13
CA GLY A 7 6.84 -6.19 3.74
C GLY A 7 8.20 -5.50 3.75
N VAL A 8 8.33 -4.28 3.21
CA VAL A 8 9.61 -3.55 3.14
C VAL A 8 10.19 -3.27 4.53
N SER A 9 9.35 -2.89 5.48
CA SER A 9 9.77 -2.62 6.86
C SER A 9 10.39 -3.86 7.52
N TYR A 10 9.82 -5.04 7.28
CA TYR A 10 10.37 -6.30 7.78
C TYR A 10 11.71 -6.63 7.11
N VAL A 11 11.86 -6.34 5.82
CA VAL A 11 13.13 -6.56 5.10
C VAL A 11 14.23 -5.66 5.65
N LEU A 12 13.92 -4.38 5.89
CA LEU A 12 14.87 -3.41 6.44
C LEU A 12 15.30 -3.80 7.85
N GLU A 13 14.33 -4.09 8.73
CA GLU A 13 14.62 -4.50 10.12
C GLU A 13 15.38 -5.83 10.16
N ASN A 14 14.97 -6.82 9.36
CA ASN A 14 15.69 -8.09 9.26
C ASN A 14 17.13 -7.88 8.83
N ARG A 15 17.39 -7.03 7.85
CA ARG A 15 18.76 -6.76 7.40
C ARG A 15 19.59 -6.14 8.53
N GLU A 16 19.02 -5.19 9.25
CA GLU A 16 19.71 -4.54 10.36
C GLU A 16 20.04 -5.53 11.50
N VAL A 17 19.07 -6.38 11.87
CA VAL A 17 19.26 -7.45 12.85
C VAL A 17 20.33 -8.45 12.38
N MET A 18 20.28 -8.85 11.11
CA MET A 18 21.28 -9.77 10.54
C MET A 18 22.70 -9.19 10.57
N LYS A 19 22.87 -7.92 10.22
CA LYS A 19 24.16 -7.21 10.29
C LYS A 19 24.72 -7.21 11.72
N ARG A 20 23.88 -6.97 12.72
CA ARG A 20 24.27 -6.97 14.13
C ARG A 20 24.59 -8.37 14.66
N THR A 21 23.83 -9.35 14.22
CA THR A 21 23.98 -10.75 14.71
C THR A 21 25.14 -11.49 14.06
N PHE A 22 25.35 -11.25 12.78
CA PHE A 22 26.35 -11.94 11.96
C PHE A 22 27.24 -10.97 11.16
N PRO A 23 27.96 -10.06 11.83
CA PRO A 23 28.74 -9.03 11.13
C PRO A 23 29.77 -9.63 10.16
N GLN A 24 30.40 -10.77 10.49
CA GLN A 24 31.40 -11.42 9.66
C GLN A 24 30.88 -11.87 8.29
N VAL A 25 29.58 -12.19 8.20
CA VAL A 25 28.95 -12.55 6.91
C VAL A 25 28.90 -11.33 5.98
N PHE A 26 28.69 -10.15 6.55
CA PHE A 26 28.58 -8.90 5.78
C PHE A 26 29.94 -8.31 5.41
N GLU A 27 30.98 -8.53 6.22
CA GLU A 27 32.34 -8.02 5.93
C GLU A 27 32.93 -8.60 4.64
N GLY A 28 32.60 -9.86 4.31
CA GLY A 28 33.07 -10.56 3.12
C GLY A 28 32.23 -10.38 1.86
N LEU A 29 31.08 -9.68 1.94
CA LEU A 29 30.10 -9.60 0.86
C LEU A 29 29.83 -8.14 0.43
N SER A 30 29.81 -7.92 -0.88
CA SER A 30 29.34 -6.64 -1.44
C SER A 30 27.80 -6.67 -1.56
N ILE A 31 27.12 -6.19 -0.52
CA ILE A 31 25.65 -6.16 -0.46
C ILE A 31 25.19 -4.72 -0.67
N ALA A 32 24.34 -4.50 -1.69
CA ALA A 32 23.78 -3.18 -1.97
C ALA A 32 23.00 -2.64 -0.76
N PRO A 33 23.19 -1.37 -0.38
CA PRO A 33 22.47 -0.74 0.71
C PRO A 33 20.99 -0.55 0.35
N VAL A 34 20.12 -0.68 1.35
CA VAL A 34 18.66 -0.45 1.22
C VAL A 34 18.12 0.45 2.33
N GLU A 35 18.98 0.89 3.22
CA GLU A 35 18.64 1.68 4.41
C GLU A 35 18.04 3.03 4.07
N ASN A 36 18.32 3.56 2.88
CA ASN A 36 17.83 4.85 2.39
C ASN A 36 16.39 4.79 1.83
N TYR A 37 15.72 3.64 1.89
CA TYR A 37 14.35 3.51 1.39
C TYR A 37 13.37 4.50 2.05
N PRO A 38 13.33 4.66 3.39
CA PRO A 38 12.43 5.63 4.03
C PRO A 38 12.72 7.07 3.61
N GLU A 39 13.98 7.45 3.46
CA GLU A 39 14.39 8.78 2.98
C GLU A 39 13.90 9.05 1.55
N LYS A 40 14.06 8.06 0.65
CA LYS A 40 13.57 8.16 -0.72
C LYS A 40 12.05 8.20 -0.78
N LEU A 41 11.37 7.45 0.08
CA LEU A 41 9.91 7.53 0.20
C LEU A 41 9.49 8.93 0.66
N LEU A 42 10.13 9.47 1.69
CA LEU A 42 9.86 10.82 2.18
C LEU A 42 10.05 11.87 1.07
N THR A 43 11.16 11.82 0.34
CA THR A 43 11.43 12.71 -0.79
C THR A 43 10.33 12.59 -1.87
N THR A 44 9.87 11.37 -2.16
CA THR A 44 8.78 11.15 -3.12
C THR A 44 7.46 11.75 -2.63
N LEU A 45 7.17 11.64 -1.33
CA LEU A 45 5.98 12.22 -0.72
C LEU A 45 6.04 13.75 -0.71
N GLN A 46 7.21 14.34 -0.43
CA GLN A 46 7.43 15.79 -0.54
C GLN A 46 7.18 16.30 -1.96
N TYR A 47 7.69 15.57 -2.96
CA TYR A 47 7.45 15.91 -4.37
C TYR A 47 5.97 15.85 -4.77
N ALA A 48 5.18 15.00 -4.12
CA ALA A 48 3.74 14.86 -4.38
C ALA A 48 2.90 15.99 -3.75
N ALA A 49 3.51 16.89 -2.97
CA ALA A 49 2.78 17.96 -2.28
C ALA A 49 2.00 18.88 -3.25
N PRO A 50 0.90 19.46 -2.81
CA PRO A 50 0.20 20.49 -3.56
C PRO A 50 1.14 21.65 -3.97
N ARG A 51 0.90 22.24 -5.15
CA ARG A 51 1.75 23.30 -5.68
C ARG A 51 1.89 24.50 -4.71
N GLY A 52 3.09 25.02 -4.61
CA GLY A 52 3.41 26.20 -3.78
C GLY A 52 3.60 25.90 -2.31
N ILE A 53 3.83 24.63 -1.94
CA ILE A 53 4.19 24.21 -0.59
C ILE A 53 5.61 23.64 -0.62
N ASP A 54 6.56 24.40 -0.08
CA ASP A 54 7.98 24.03 -0.11
C ASP A 54 8.35 23.08 1.04
N ASP A 55 7.67 23.19 2.20
CA ASP A 55 7.87 22.32 3.37
C ASP A 55 6.53 21.69 3.80
N PRO A 56 6.10 20.61 3.11
CA PRO A 56 4.80 20.01 3.37
C PRO A 56 4.79 19.22 4.67
N THR A 57 3.70 19.34 5.42
CA THR A 57 3.39 18.42 6.52
C THR A 57 2.88 17.11 5.96
N ILE A 58 3.65 16.05 6.18
CA ILE A 58 3.36 14.69 5.72
C ILE A 58 2.94 13.84 6.91
N VAL A 59 1.94 12.97 6.72
CA VAL A 59 1.51 12.00 7.73
C VAL A 59 1.33 10.61 7.11
N VAL A 60 1.48 9.56 7.92
CA VAL A 60 1.10 8.19 7.56
C VAL A 60 -0.27 7.90 8.17
N LEU A 61 -1.27 7.69 7.31
CA LEU A 61 -2.62 7.34 7.75
C LEU A 61 -2.77 5.82 7.88
N THR A 62 -2.98 5.35 9.10
CA THR A 62 -3.16 3.94 9.46
C THR A 62 -4.60 3.65 9.90
N PRO A 63 -5.15 2.45 9.64
CA PRO A 63 -6.40 2.01 10.26
C PRO A 63 -6.25 1.63 11.75
N GLY A 64 -5.05 1.67 12.30
CA GLY A 64 -4.79 1.44 13.72
C GLY A 64 -4.18 0.07 14.05
N ILE A 65 -4.04 -0.18 15.35
CA ILE A 65 -3.27 -1.31 15.92
C ILE A 65 -3.82 -2.70 15.59
N TYR A 66 -5.06 -2.80 15.19
CA TYR A 66 -5.68 -4.09 14.82
C TYR A 66 -5.38 -4.50 13.37
N ASN A 67 -4.71 -3.63 12.59
CA ASN A 67 -4.30 -3.96 11.24
C ASN A 67 -3.03 -4.83 11.26
N SER A 68 -3.02 -5.91 10.48
CA SER A 68 -1.87 -6.84 10.41
C SER A 68 -0.57 -6.19 9.94
N ALA A 69 -0.65 -5.07 9.21
CA ALA A 69 0.50 -4.31 8.74
C ALA A 69 0.86 -3.10 9.64
N TYR A 70 0.30 -3.01 10.86
CA TYR A 70 0.53 -1.85 11.73
C TYR A 70 2.01 -1.62 12.06
N PHE A 71 2.79 -2.69 12.24
CA PHE A 71 4.24 -2.57 12.39
C PHE A 71 4.87 -1.81 11.21
N GLU A 72 4.49 -2.16 9.99
CA GLU A 72 4.99 -1.50 8.79
C GLU A 72 4.64 0.00 8.74
N HIS A 73 3.43 0.35 9.17
CA HIS A 73 2.97 1.73 9.21
C HIS A 73 3.78 2.55 10.22
N SER A 74 3.93 2.02 11.44
CA SER A 74 4.66 2.68 12.52
C SER A 74 6.16 2.78 12.23
N TYR A 75 6.76 1.71 11.69
CA TYR A 75 8.17 1.69 11.31
C TYR A 75 8.47 2.76 10.24
N LEU A 76 7.69 2.82 9.17
CA LEU A 76 7.89 3.82 8.11
C LEU A 76 7.69 5.25 8.62
N ALA A 77 6.66 5.50 9.42
CA ALA A 77 6.45 6.81 10.01
C ALA A 77 7.64 7.24 10.86
N GLN A 78 8.13 6.35 11.72
CA GLN A 78 9.29 6.60 12.58
C GLN A 78 10.57 6.85 11.77
N GLN A 79 10.85 6.01 10.75
CA GLN A 79 12.06 6.14 9.94
C GLN A 79 12.04 7.39 9.05
N MET A 80 10.87 7.83 8.59
CA MET A 80 10.71 9.08 7.85
C MET A 80 10.66 10.32 8.76
N GLY A 81 10.49 10.15 10.07
CA GLY A 81 10.32 11.28 11.00
C GLY A 81 8.99 12.03 10.82
N VAL A 82 7.94 11.33 10.39
CA VAL A 82 6.60 11.90 10.19
C VAL A 82 5.58 11.30 11.15
N GLU A 83 4.46 12.00 11.35
CA GLU A 83 3.42 11.55 12.28
C GLU A 83 2.66 10.34 11.76
N LEU A 84 2.41 9.37 12.63
CA LEU A 84 1.49 8.26 12.41
C LEU A 84 0.11 8.67 12.96
N VAL A 85 -0.89 8.71 12.09
CA VAL A 85 -2.24 9.17 12.44
C VAL A 85 -3.31 8.15 12.06
N GLN A 86 -4.42 8.14 12.80
CA GLN A 86 -5.65 7.47 12.44
C GLN A 86 -6.66 8.48 11.87
N GLY A 87 -7.75 8.01 11.28
CA GLY A 87 -8.80 8.90 10.77
C GLY A 87 -9.38 9.82 11.83
N SER A 88 -9.48 9.36 13.08
CA SER A 88 -9.93 10.16 14.23
C SER A 88 -9.00 11.32 14.58
N ASP A 89 -7.73 11.24 14.22
CA ASP A 89 -6.74 12.28 14.48
C ASP A 89 -6.78 13.39 13.43
N LEU A 90 -7.48 13.16 12.33
CA LEU A 90 -7.62 14.11 11.24
C LEU A 90 -9.00 14.79 11.24
N ALA A 91 -9.05 15.98 10.69
CA ALA A 91 -10.29 16.71 10.47
C ALA A 91 -10.21 17.52 9.18
N VAL A 92 -11.30 17.55 8.42
CA VAL A 92 -11.50 18.49 7.32
C VAL A 92 -12.15 19.74 7.87
N ILE A 93 -11.52 20.88 7.68
CA ILE A 93 -12.06 22.20 8.08
C ILE A 93 -11.92 23.15 6.90
N GLY A 94 -13.05 23.60 6.38
CA GLY A 94 -13.08 24.28 5.09
C GLY A 94 -12.52 23.40 3.99
N ASP A 95 -11.59 23.92 3.22
CA ASP A 95 -10.96 23.20 2.10
C ASP A 95 -9.58 22.61 2.46
N ARG A 96 -9.33 22.25 3.70
CA ARG A 96 -8.03 21.76 4.16
C ARG A 96 -8.17 20.63 5.16
N VAL A 97 -7.14 19.78 5.21
CA VAL A 97 -7.00 18.72 6.22
C VAL A 97 -6.12 19.21 7.36
N TYR A 98 -6.52 18.90 8.57
CA TYR A 98 -5.76 19.21 9.77
C TYR A 98 -5.59 17.98 10.65
N MET A 99 -4.42 17.85 11.24
CA MET A 99 -4.12 16.90 12.30
C MET A 99 -4.37 17.55 13.67
N ARG A 100 -5.02 16.81 14.57
CA ARG A 100 -5.20 17.19 15.97
C ARG A 100 -3.92 16.92 16.74
N THR A 101 -3.37 17.95 17.38
CA THR A 101 -2.18 17.82 18.24
C THR A 101 -2.47 18.39 19.61
N THR A 102 -1.61 18.10 20.58
CA THR A 102 -1.70 18.69 21.93
C THR A 102 -1.53 20.22 21.96
N ARG A 103 -1.02 20.80 20.86
CA ARG A 103 -0.85 22.24 20.69
C ARG A 103 -1.91 22.90 19.83
N GLY A 104 -2.93 22.13 19.39
CA GLY A 104 -3.97 22.58 18.49
C GLY A 104 -3.93 21.86 17.13
N LEU A 105 -4.49 22.50 16.13
CA LEU A 105 -4.58 21.96 14.78
C LEU A 105 -3.31 22.26 13.96
N LYS A 106 -2.75 21.26 13.33
CA LYS A 106 -1.65 21.41 12.37
C LYS A 106 -2.15 21.00 10.98
N ARG A 107 -1.97 21.85 9.97
CA ARG A 107 -2.34 21.54 8.59
C ARG A 107 -1.57 20.31 8.10
N VAL A 108 -2.23 19.48 7.31
CA VAL A 108 -1.65 18.32 6.62
C VAL A 108 -1.73 18.53 5.11
N ASP A 109 -0.62 18.34 4.42
CA ASP A 109 -0.48 18.61 2.99
C ASP A 109 -0.36 17.32 2.17
N VAL A 110 0.24 16.26 2.76
CA VAL A 110 0.41 14.96 2.13
C VAL A 110 0.03 13.85 3.09
N ILE A 111 -0.80 12.93 2.64
CA ILE A 111 -1.19 11.74 3.39
C ILE A 111 -0.67 10.50 2.66
N TYR A 112 0.31 9.81 3.27
CA TYR A 112 0.68 8.47 2.86
C TYR A 112 -0.30 7.48 3.48
N ARG A 113 -1.28 7.04 2.70
CA ARG A 113 -2.36 6.20 3.22
C ARG A 113 -2.02 4.72 3.22
N ARG A 114 -2.34 4.07 4.33
CA ARG A 114 -2.28 2.62 4.52
C ARG A 114 -3.67 2.04 4.82
N ILE A 115 -4.69 2.74 4.37
CA ILE A 115 -6.11 2.37 4.46
C ILE A 115 -6.68 2.14 3.05
N ASP A 116 -7.57 1.17 2.91
CA ASP A 116 -8.21 0.87 1.63
C ASP A 116 -9.21 1.97 1.22
N ASP A 117 -9.45 2.07 -0.10
CA ASP A 117 -10.32 3.09 -0.69
C ASP A 117 -11.70 3.11 -0.05
N ASP A 118 -12.31 1.94 0.17
CA ASP A 118 -13.65 1.81 0.73
C ASP A 118 -13.80 2.46 2.11
N PHE A 119 -12.73 2.53 2.88
CA PHE A 119 -12.74 3.09 4.24
C PHE A 119 -12.21 4.52 4.31
N LEU A 120 -11.70 5.08 3.21
CA LEU A 120 -10.93 6.32 3.21
C LEU A 120 -11.78 7.57 3.55
N ASP A 121 -12.99 7.64 3.01
CA ASP A 121 -13.92 8.76 3.24
C ASP A 121 -15.37 8.25 3.30
N PRO A 122 -16.00 8.25 4.48
CA PRO A 122 -17.38 7.78 4.63
C PRO A 122 -18.40 8.60 3.84
N SER A 123 -18.06 9.81 3.42
CA SER A 123 -18.94 10.65 2.59
C SER A 123 -18.98 10.23 1.12
N CYS A 124 -17.99 9.45 0.67
CA CYS A 124 -17.82 9.05 -0.73
C CYS A 124 -17.87 7.53 -0.95
N PHE A 125 -17.50 6.75 0.07
CA PHE A 125 -17.38 5.29 0.00
C PHE A 125 -18.29 4.64 1.02
N ARG A 126 -17.76 3.77 1.89
CA ARG A 126 -18.54 3.11 2.94
C ARG A 126 -18.98 4.11 4.01
N SER A 127 -20.27 4.37 4.09
CA SER A 127 -20.84 5.35 5.05
C SER A 127 -20.72 4.94 6.51
N ASP A 128 -20.50 3.63 6.78
CA ASP A 128 -20.27 3.08 8.12
C ASP A 128 -18.79 3.05 8.52
N SER A 129 -17.89 3.57 7.68
CA SER A 129 -16.47 3.61 7.99
C SER A 129 -16.15 4.58 9.13
N VAL A 130 -15.54 4.04 10.18
CA VAL A 130 -14.97 4.81 11.31
C VAL A 130 -13.45 5.00 11.19
N LEU A 131 -12.84 4.47 10.14
CA LEU A 131 -11.39 4.48 9.93
C LEU A 131 -10.93 5.65 9.08
N GLY A 132 -11.83 6.20 8.28
CA GLY A 132 -11.54 7.26 7.32
C GLY A 132 -11.75 8.67 7.87
N VAL A 133 -11.67 9.64 6.96
CA VAL A 133 -11.80 11.07 7.26
C VAL A 133 -12.94 11.65 6.43
N PRO A 134 -14.06 12.03 7.05
CA PRO A 134 -15.18 12.62 6.32
C PRO A 134 -14.78 13.88 5.54
N GLY A 135 -15.12 13.94 4.25
CA GLY A 135 -14.83 15.07 3.37
C GLY A 135 -13.43 15.11 2.79
N LEU A 136 -12.58 14.12 3.09
CA LEU A 136 -11.21 14.06 2.59
C LEU A 136 -11.12 14.07 1.06
N MET A 137 -12.03 13.34 0.40
CA MET A 137 -12.05 13.25 -1.06
C MET A 137 -12.42 14.57 -1.74
N GLU A 138 -13.18 15.42 -1.10
CA GLU A 138 -13.45 16.76 -1.62
C GLU A 138 -12.20 17.65 -1.60
N VAL A 139 -11.47 17.65 -0.48
CA VAL A 139 -10.20 18.38 -0.33
C VAL A 139 -9.15 17.88 -1.34
N TYR A 140 -9.08 16.57 -1.54
CA TYR A 140 -8.21 15.96 -2.54
C TYR A 140 -8.56 16.40 -3.97
N ARG A 141 -9.84 16.35 -4.36
CA ARG A 141 -10.29 16.81 -5.70
C ARG A 141 -9.99 18.28 -5.96
N LYS A 142 -10.00 19.11 -4.92
CA LYS A 142 -9.61 20.53 -5.01
C LYS A 142 -8.09 20.74 -5.10
N GLY A 143 -7.29 19.68 -4.97
CA GLY A 143 -5.83 19.75 -5.00
C GLY A 143 -5.20 20.38 -3.76
N ASN A 144 -5.92 20.42 -2.63
CA ASN A 144 -5.47 21.05 -1.39
C ASN A 144 -4.79 20.06 -0.43
N VAL A 145 -4.81 18.76 -0.73
CA VAL A 145 -4.06 17.69 -0.08
C VAL A 145 -3.66 16.67 -1.13
N ALA A 146 -2.48 16.09 -1.00
CA ALA A 146 -2.07 14.95 -1.81
C ALA A 146 -2.35 13.63 -1.07
N LEU A 147 -2.85 12.63 -1.79
CA LEU A 147 -3.02 11.28 -1.30
C LEU A 147 -2.04 10.35 -2.03
N ALA A 148 -1.12 9.80 -1.33
CA ALA A 148 -0.20 8.76 -1.81
C ALA A 148 -0.54 7.46 -1.08
N ASN A 149 -0.94 6.43 -1.76
CA ASN A 149 -1.22 6.31 -3.19
C ASN A 149 -2.60 6.88 -3.57
N ALA A 150 -2.75 7.23 -4.85
CA ALA A 150 -4.01 7.77 -5.37
C ALA A 150 -5.20 6.82 -5.11
N PRO A 151 -6.37 7.33 -4.75
CA PRO A 151 -7.60 6.56 -4.71
C PRO A 151 -7.90 5.91 -6.07
N GLY A 152 -8.43 4.69 -6.07
CA GLY A 152 -8.72 3.93 -7.29
C GLY A 152 -7.57 3.08 -7.82
N ASN A 153 -6.37 3.17 -7.26
CA ASN A 153 -5.24 2.36 -7.71
C ASN A 153 -5.26 0.90 -7.22
N GLY A 154 -6.31 0.49 -6.52
CA GLY A 154 -6.54 -0.89 -6.08
C GLY A 154 -6.57 -1.90 -7.24
N VAL A 155 -6.91 -1.45 -8.45
CA VAL A 155 -6.82 -2.26 -9.67
C VAL A 155 -5.41 -2.84 -9.89
N ALA A 156 -4.36 -2.16 -9.43
CA ALA A 156 -2.98 -2.63 -9.53
C ALA A 156 -2.66 -3.82 -8.60
N ASP A 157 -3.51 -4.09 -7.61
CA ASP A 157 -3.38 -5.23 -6.68
C ASP A 157 -4.33 -6.38 -7.03
N ASP A 158 -5.25 -6.16 -7.96
CA ASP A 158 -6.24 -7.15 -8.36
C ASP A 158 -5.54 -8.35 -9.03
N LYS A 159 -5.82 -9.55 -8.51
CA LYS A 159 -5.18 -10.78 -8.99
C LYS A 159 -5.65 -11.19 -10.38
N ALA A 160 -6.83 -10.72 -10.80
CA ALA A 160 -7.26 -10.93 -12.18
C ALA A 160 -6.44 -10.06 -13.16
N VAL A 161 -6.16 -8.80 -12.77
CA VAL A 161 -5.26 -7.94 -13.56
C VAL A 161 -3.87 -8.55 -13.67
N TYR A 162 -3.36 -9.16 -12.60
CA TYR A 162 -2.07 -9.86 -12.63
C TYR A 162 -1.99 -10.92 -13.75
N ALA A 163 -3.06 -11.67 -14.00
CA ALA A 163 -3.09 -12.68 -15.06
C ALA A 163 -2.88 -12.07 -16.47
N TYR A 164 -3.25 -10.81 -16.65
CA TYR A 164 -3.10 -10.10 -17.93
C TYR A 164 -1.76 -9.38 -18.09
N VAL A 165 -0.96 -9.23 -17.04
CA VAL A 165 0.28 -8.42 -17.07
C VAL A 165 1.23 -8.80 -18.22
N PRO A 166 1.52 -10.08 -18.52
CA PRO A 166 2.38 -10.41 -19.66
C PRO A 166 1.79 -9.94 -21.01
N ARG A 167 0.47 -10.03 -21.17
CA ARG A 167 -0.23 -9.55 -22.37
C ARG A 167 -0.23 -8.04 -22.47
N ILE A 168 -0.34 -7.34 -21.34
CA ILE A 168 -0.25 -5.89 -21.25
C ILE A 168 1.14 -5.41 -21.64
N ILE A 169 2.20 -6.05 -21.13
CA ILE A 169 3.58 -5.77 -21.49
C ILE A 169 3.78 -5.92 -23.00
N ARG A 170 3.36 -7.05 -23.55
CA ARG A 170 3.47 -7.30 -24.99
C ARG A 170 2.69 -6.27 -25.82
N TYR A 171 1.51 -5.90 -25.38
CA TYR A 171 0.67 -4.92 -26.09
C TYR A 171 1.27 -3.52 -26.12
N TYR A 172 1.77 -3.02 -24.98
CA TYR A 172 2.26 -1.64 -24.89
C TYR A 172 3.74 -1.49 -25.26
N LEU A 173 4.56 -2.49 -24.95
CA LEU A 173 6.02 -2.41 -25.15
C LEU A 173 6.51 -3.23 -26.34
N GLY A 174 5.71 -4.14 -26.86
CA GLY A 174 6.15 -5.08 -27.91
C GLY A 174 7.16 -6.12 -27.45
N GLU A 175 7.31 -6.29 -26.14
CA GLU A 175 8.32 -7.13 -25.49
C GLU A 175 7.69 -8.29 -24.73
N ASP A 176 8.46 -9.32 -24.45
CA ASP A 176 8.09 -10.35 -23.49
C ASP A 176 8.43 -9.93 -22.06
N ALA A 177 7.63 -10.41 -21.09
CA ALA A 177 7.88 -10.13 -19.69
C ALA A 177 9.25 -10.68 -19.26
N VAL A 178 10.09 -9.83 -18.67
CA VAL A 178 11.42 -10.22 -18.15
C VAL A 178 11.29 -11.18 -16.97
N LEU A 179 10.30 -10.95 -16.09
CA LEU A 179 9.99 -11.84 -14.98
C LEU A 179 8.77 -12.69 -15.36
N PRO A 180 8.86 -14.02 -15.26
CA PRO A 180 7.73 -14.88 -15.55
C PRO A 180 6.62 -14.72 -14.50
N ASN A 181 5.37 -14.68 -14.94
CA ASN A 181 4.23 -14.78 -14.05
C ASN A 181 4.01 -16.22 -13.60
N VAL A 182 3.53 -16.39 -12.38
CA VAL A 182 2.96 -17.67 -11.96
C VAL A 182 1.73 -17.96 -12.82
N PRO A 183 1.57 -19.18 -13.39
CA PRO A 183 0.38 -19.54 -14.14
C PRO A 183 -0.88 -19.23 -13.32
N THR A 184 -1.76 -18.41 -13.88
CA THR A 184 -2.95 -17.91 -13.18
C THR A 184 -4.16 -18.06 -14.09
N TYR A 185 -5.18 -18.74 -13.58
CA TYR A 185 -6.43 -19.07 -14.26
C TYR A 185 -7.56 -18.22 -13.72
N LEU A 186 -8.40 -17.69 -14.59
CA LEU A 186 -9.51 -16.82 -14.21
C LEU A 186 -10.82 -17.60 -14.19
N CYS A 187 -11.35 -17.92 -13.01
CA CYS A 187 -12.59 -18.69 -12.87
C CYS A 187 -13.84 -18.00 -13.45
N GLY A 188 -13.74 -16.74 -13.88
CA GLY A 188 -14.74 -16.07 -14.70
C GLY A 188 -14.81 -16.61 -16.13
N ASP A 189 -13.67 -17.11 -16.65
CA ASP A 189 -13.61 -17.82 -17.92
C ASP A 189 -14.10 -19.26 -17.75
N GLN A 190 -14.78 -19.80 -18.77
CA GLN A 190 -15.39 -21.13 -18.69
C GLN A 190 -14.36 -22.25 -18.76
N ASP A 191 -13.36 -22.11 -19.62
CA ASP A 191 -12.33 -23.14 -19.84
C ASP A 191 -11.36 -23.17 -18.66
N ASP A 192 -10.92 -22.01 -18.19
CA ASP A 192 -10.09 -21.87 -16.98
C ASP A 192 -10.81 -22.45 -15.76
N ARG A 193 -12.10 -22.13 -15.58
CA ARG A 193 -12.89 -22.65 -14.46
C ARG A 193 -13.00 -24.17 -14.49
N LYS A 194 -13.21 -24.76 -15.66
CA LYS A 194 -13.25 -26.22 -15.82
C LYS A 194 -11.91 -26.83 -15.43
N TYR A 195 -10.81 -26.29 -15.96
CA TYR A 195 -9.46 -26.73 -15.63
C TYR A 195 -9.18 -26.66 -14.12
N VAL A 196 -9.56 -25.56 -13.47
CA VAL A 196 -9.36 -25.35 -12.03
C VAL A 196 -10.16 -26.36 -11.21
N LEU A 197 -11.42 -26.62 -11.57
CA LEU A 197 -12.27 -27.58 -10.84
C LEU A 197 -11.74 -29.01 -10.94
N GLU A 198 -11.22 -29.41 -12.11
CA GLU A 198 -10.65 -30.73 -12.33
C GLU A 198 -9.32 -30.94 -11.57
N ARG A 199 -8.62 -29.86 -11.24
CA ARG A 199 -7.28 -29.88 -10.59
C ARG A 199 -7.23 -29.13 -9.27
N LEU A 200 -8.36 -28.96 -8.60
CA LEU A 200 -8.42 -28.16 -7.38
C LEU A 200 -7.43 -28.64 -6.30
N SER A 201 -7.20 -29.95 -6.21
CA SER A 201 -6.21 -30.52 -5.28
C SER A 201 -4.75 -30.09 -5.51
N GLU A 202 -4.44 -29.54 -6.68
CA GLU A 202 -3.09 -29.07 -7.05
C GLU A 202 -2.94 -27.55 -7.01
N LEU A 203 -4.05 -26.83 -6.86
CA LEU A 203 -4.13 -25.39 -7.06
C LEU A 203 -4.47 -24.62 -5.78
N VAL A 204 -4.21 -23.34 -5.79
CA VAL A 204 -4.63 -22.38 -4.76
C VAL A 204 -5.63 -21.42 -5.35
N LEU A 205 -6.83 -21.39 -4.81
CA LEU A 205 -7.89 -20.46 -5.19
C LEU A 205 -7.84 -19.21 -4.32
N LYS A 206 -7.90 -18.04 -4.94
CA LYS A 206 -7.84 -16.74 -4.24
C LYS A 206 -8.92 -15.80 -4.76
N PRO A 207 -9.62 -15.06 -3.88
CA PRO A 207 -10.41 -13.91 -4.31
C PRO A 207 -9.55 -12.88 -5.02
N THR A 208 -10.09 -12.17 -6.01
CA THR A 208 -9.34 -11.22 -6.84
C THR A 208 -8.86 -10.02 -6.06
N ASN A 209 -9.69 -9.46 -5.20
CA ASN A 209 -9.48 -8.18 -4.51
C ASN A 209 -9.18 -8.29 -3.01
N GLU A 210 -9.10 -9.51 -2.45
CA GLU A 210 -8.82 -9.71 -1.02
C GLU A 210 -7.31 -9.79 -0.72
N SER A 211 -6.96 -9.52 0.53
CA SER A 211 -5.60 -9.59 1.06
C SER A 211 -5.57 -10.34 2.41
N GLY A 212 -4.38 -10.55 2.99
CA GLY A 212 -4.25 -11.15 4.32
C GLY A 212 -4.66 -12.61 4.44
N GLY A 213 -4.86 -13.31 3.33
CA GLY A 213 -5.26 -14.73 3.32
C GLY A 213 -6.76 -14.98 3.41
N TYR A 214 -7.58 -13.95 3.45
CA TYR A 214 -9.04 -14.09 3.50
C TYR A 214 -9.57 -14.78 2.22
N GLY A 215 -10.48 -15.76 2.41
CA GLY A 215 -11.13 -16.47 1.32
C GLY A 215 -10.20 -17.36 0.46
N ILE A 216 -8.96 -17.62 0.89
CA ILE A 216 -8.05 -18.51 0.18
C ILE A 216 -8.44 -19.97 0.44
N VAL A 217 -8.55 -20.74 -0.63
CA VAL A 217 -8.67 -22.19 -0.58
C VAL A 217 -7.36 -22.82 -1.10
N ILE A 218 -6.70 -23.58 -0.25
CA ILE A 218 -5.49 -24.34 -0.62
C ILE A 218 -5.92 -25.76 -0.94
N GLY A 219 -6.05 -26.07 -2.23
CA GLY A 219 -6.59 -27.35 -2.71
C GLY A 219 -5.94 -28.59 -2.09
N PRO A 220 -4.60 -28.68 -1.95
CA PRO A 220 -3.95 -29.81 -1.27
C PRO A 220 -4.32 -29.99 0.21
N LYS A 221 -4.99 -29.00 0.81
CA LYS A 221 -5.40 -29.00 2.22
C LYS A 221 -6.92 -28.93 2.40
N ALA A 222 -7.68 -28.87 1.29
CA ALA A 222 -9.14 -28.73 1.30
C ALA A 222 -9.85 -30.09 1.33
#